data_55710b1054fa24d14d70f5778b1fb986
#
_entry.id   55710b1054fa24d14d70f5778b1fb986
#
_cell.length_a   1.000
_cell.length_b   1.000
_cell.length_c   1.000
_cell.angle_alpha   90.00
_cell.angle_beta   90.00
_cell.angle_gamma   90.00
#
_symmetry.space_group_name_H-M   'P 1'
#
loop_
_entity.id
_entity.type
_entity.pdbx_description
1 polymer ?
#
loop_
_entity_poly.entity_id
_entity_poly.type
_entity_poly.pdbx_seq_one_letter_code
_entity_poly.pdbx_strand_id
1 'polypeptide(L)'
;ASIASGMAFEALNHAGVSAANILIILNDNAIGIDPSVGALKEYLTKVKTDRSLAQNNIIKALSFDYSGPIDGHNFKSLLRELKRLKNKKGPKFLHVITTKGKGLSQAEKDQVTYHSPGQFDAKTGEIILKNSKGLSPKYQDVFGETIVELARENTKIIGITPAMLSGS
;
A
#
# COMPACT_ATOMS: atom_id res chain seq x y z
N ALA A 1 -0.10 -1.60 -1.19
CA ALA A 1 0.91 -2.39 -1.90
C ALA A 1 0.53 -3.87 -1.99
N SER A 2 0.26 -4.55 -0.88
CA SER A 2 0.10 -6.01 -0.85
C SER A 2 -1.01 -6.58 -1.75
N ILE A 3 -2.08 -5.84 -1.98
CA ILE A 3 -3.17 -6.32 -2.85
C ILE A 3 -2.76 -6.44 -4.33
N ALA A 4 -1.69 -5.77 -4.76
CA ALA A 4 -1.17 -5.89 -6.11
C ALA A 4 -0.28 -7.13 -6.32
N SER A 5 0.02 -7.89 -5.26
CA SER A 5 0.81 -9.12 -5.33
C SER A 5 -0.04 -10.29 -5.83
N GLY A 6 0.54 -11.16 -6.67
CA GLY A 6 -0.16 -12.30 -7.26
C GLY A 6 -0.83 -13.21 -6.24
N MET A 7 -0.12 -13.55 -5.16
CA MET A 7 -0.64 -14.36 -4.06
C MET A 7 -1.91 -13.78 -3.41
N ALA A 8 -2.07 -12.45 -3.38
CA ALA A 8 -3.27 -11.84 -2.84
C ALA A 8 -4.50 -12.17 -3.70
N PHE A 9 -4.35 -12.15 -5.03
CA PHE A 9 -5.43 -12.50 -5.95
C PHE A 9 -5.75 -13.99 -5.94
N GLU A 10 -4.76 -14.88 -5.82
CA GLU A 10 -4.99 -16.31 -5.64
C GLU A 10 -5.80 -16.58 -4.37
N ALA A 11 -5.41 -15.95 -3.26
CA ALA A 11 -6.13 -16.08 -1.99
C ALA A 11 -7.54 -15.51 -2.06
N LEU A 12 -7.75 -14.36 -2.70
CA LEU A 12 -9.08 -13.77 -2.92
C LEU A 12 -9.98 -14.68 -3.77
N ASN A 13 -9.44 -15.22 -4.87
CA ASN A 13 -10.17 -16.13 -5.74
C ASN A 13 -10.66 -17.37 -4.97
N HIS A 14 -9.81 -17.99 -4.17
CA HIS A 14 -10.18 -19.14 -3.35
C HIS A 14 -11.15 -18.75 -2.22
N ALA A 15 -10.87 -17.69 -1.50
CA ALA A 15 -11.67 -17.25 -0.35
C ALA A 15 -13.10 -16.88 -0.73
N GLY A 16 -13.30 -16.30 -1.93
CA GLY A 16 -14.61 -15.88 -2.41
C GLY A 16 -15.61 -17.02 -2.60
N VAL A 17 -15.14 -18.22 -2.94
CA VAL A 17 -15.99 -19.42 -3.11
C VAL A 17 -15.97 -20.33 -1.89
N SER A 18 -15.09 -20.06 -0.92
CA SER A 18 -15.05 -20.84 0.31
C SER A 18 -16.23 -20.47 1.23
N ALA A 19 -16.70 -21.41 2.02
CA ALA A 19 -17.69 -21.14 3.06
C ALA A 19 -17.08 -20.47 4.31
N ALA A 20 -15.84 -20.00 4.23
CA ALA A 20 -15.11 -19.44 5.36
C ALA A 20 -15.73 -18.13 5.85
N ASN A 21 -15.92 -18.02 7.16
CA ASN A 21 -16.41 -16.80 7.79
C ASN A 21 -15.22 -15.84 8.02
N ILE A 22 -14.64 -15.31 6.95
CA ILE A 22 -13.47 -14.45 6.95
C ILE A 22 -13.84 -12.99 6.68
N LEU A 23 -13.14 -12.05 7.32
CA LEU A 23 -13.17 -10.63 7.00
C LEU A 23 -11.79 -10.21 6.50
N ILE A 24 -11.71 -9.77 5.25
CA ILE A 24 -10.52 -9.18 4.67
C ILE A 24 -10.65 -7.66 4.74
N ILE A 25 -9.64 -7.00 5.27
CA ILE A 25 -9.60 -5.54 5.37
C ILE A 25 -8.51 -5.02 4.42
N LEU A 26 -8.94 -4.26 3.40
CA LEU A 26 -8.03 -3.51 2.55
C LEU A 26 -7.78 -2.13 3.17
N ASN A 27 -6.57 -1.92 3.66
CA ASN A 27 -6.08 -0.60 4.02
C ASN A 27 -5.51 0.08 2.77
N ASP A 28 -6.32 0.92 2.14
CA ASP A 28 -5.97 1.62 0.91
C ASP A 28 -5.47 3.02 1.20
N ASN A 29 -4.17 3.17 1.27
CA ASN A 29 -3.47 4.46 1.40
C ASN A 29 -2.74 4.88 0.10
N ALA A 30 -2.94 4.16 -1.01
CA ALA A 30 -2.36 4.42 -2.33
C ALA A 30 -0.82 4.35 -2.40
N ILE A 31 -0.16 3.90 -1.33
CA ILE A 31 1.30 3.85 -1.25
C ILE A 31 1.77 2.55 -0.57
N GLY A 32 2.91 2.07 -0.98
CA GLY A 32 3.65 1.01 -0.31
C GLY A 32 4.86 1.59 0.42
N ILE A 33 6.04 1.19 0.01
CA ILE A 33 7.30 1.90 0.26
C ILE A 33 7.29 3.13 -0.64
N ASP A 34 7.22 2.90 -1.95
CA ASP A 34 7.00 3.93 -2.97
C ASP A 34 5.52 4.04 -3.36
N PRO A 35 5.10 5.10 -4.07
CA PRO A 35 3.75 5.22 -4.61
C PRO A 35 3.37 4.02 -5.47
N SER A 36 2.17 3.49 -5.26
CA SER A 36 1.66 2.37 -6.04
C SER A 36 1.50 2.76 -7.52
N VAL A 37 1.74 1.80 -8.42
CA VAL A 37 1.60 1.95 -9.88
C VAL A 37 0.70 0.86 -10.44
N GLY A 38 0.32 0.99 -11.72
CA GLY A 38 -0.41 -0.01 -12.49
C GLY A 38 -1.93 0.11 -12.42
N ALA A 39 -2.60 -0.68 -13.23
CA ALA A 39 -4.04 -0.61 -13.47
C ALA A 39 -4.89 -0.81 -12.20
N LEU A 40 -4.44 -1.65 -11.27
CA LEU A 40 -5.16 -1.84 -10.01
C LEU A 40 -5.20 -0.57 -9.16
N LYS A 41 -4.10 0.19 -9.12
CA LYS A 41 -4.05 1.49 -8.43
C LYS A 41 -5.02 2.49 -9.06
N GLU A 42 -5.06 2.56 -10.38
CA GLU A 42 -5.98 3.44 -11.10
C GLU A 42 -7.43 3.03 -10.85
N TYR A 43 -7.70 1.73 -10.89
CA TYR A 43 -9.02 1.17 -10.60
C TYR A 43 -9.49 1.51 -9.17
N LEU A 44 -8.66 1.26 -8.15
CA LEU A 44 -8.99 1.60 -6.76
C LEU A 44 -9.18 3.10 -6.56
N THR A 45 -8.43 3.93 -7.29
CA THR A 45 -8.63 5.40 -7.29
C THR A 45 -10.02 5.77 -7.82
N LYS A 46 -10.47 5.15 -8.92
CA LYS A 46 -11.82 5.34 -9.46
C LYS A 46 -12.91 4.85 -8.49
N VAL A 47 -12.71 3.70 -7.85
CA VAL A 47 -13.65 3.16 -6.85
C VAL A 47 -13.87 4.13 -5.68
N LYS A 48 -12.89 4.95 -5.31
CA LYS A 48 -13.02 5.96 -4.24
C LYS A 48 -13.96 7.11 -4.60
N THR A 49 -14.06 7.45 -5.88
CA THR A 49 -14.78 8.64 -6.37
C THR A 49 -16.08 8.29 -7.10
N ASP A 50 -16.17 7.10 -7.67
CA ASP A 50 -17.32 6.64 -8.43
C ASP A 50 -18.17 5.65 -7.61
N ARG A 51 -19.36 6.10 -7.24
CA ARG A 51 -20.31 5.31 -6.46
C ARG A 51 -20.78 4.05 -7.19
N SER A 52 -20.91 4.10 -8.51
CA SER A 52 -21.30 2.95 -9.31
C SER A 52 -20.23 1.86 -9.27
N LEU A 53 -18.95 2.23 -9.43
CA LEU A 53 -17.83 1.33 -9.30
C LEU A 53 -17.66 0.81 -7.87
N ALA A 54 -17.98 1.61 -6.85
CA ALA A 54 -17.99 1.13 -5.48
C ALA A 54 -19.07 0.06 -5.24
N GLN A 55 -20.17 0.13 -5.96
CA GLN A 55 -21.26 -0.87 -5.89
C GLN A 55 -20.98 -2.12 -6.74
N ASN A 56 -20.32 -1.97 -7.88
CA ASN A 56 -20.04 -3.04 -8.85
C ASN A 56 -18.52 -3.12 -9.10
N ASN A 57 -17.79 -3.79 -8.20
CA ASN A 57 -16.34 -3.85 -8.24
C ASN A 57 -15.82 -5.30 -8.34
N ILE A 58 -14.53 -5.43 -8.67
CA ILE A 58 -13.86 -6.71 -8.84
C ILE A 58 -13.96 -7.62 -7.60
N ILE A 59 -13.98 -7.04 -6.41
CA ILE A 59 -14.08 -7.81 -5.14
C ILE A 59 -15.45 -8.46 -5.02
N LYS A 60 -16.52 -7.74 -5.41
CA LYS A 60 -17.86 -8.34 -5.49
C LYS A 60 -17.96 -9.42 -6.57
N ALA A 61 -17.29 -9.21 -7.71
CA ALA A 61 -17.22 -10.23 -8.77
C ALA A 61 -16.54 -11.52 -8.28
N LEU A 62 -15.65 -11.42 -7.28
CA LEU A 62 -15.06 -12.56 -6.58
C LEU A 62 -15.93 -13.09 -5.43
N SER A 63 -17.22 -12.76 -5.41
CA SER A 63 -18.21 -13.26 -4.45
C SER A 63 -18.05 -12.81 -3.00
N PHE A 64 -17.36 -11.71 -2.75
CA PHE A 64 -17.30 -11.13 -1.41
C PHE A 64 -18.49 -10.19 -1.12
N ASP A 65 -18.97 -10.21 0.13
CA ASP A 65 -19.80 -9.13 0.65
C ASP A 65 -18.89 -7.90 0.87
N TYR A 66 -18.85 -7.03 -0.13
CA TYR A 66 -18.01 -5.84 -0.13
C TYR A 66 -18.66 -4.68 0.62
N SER A 67 -17.90 -4.04 1.47
CA SER A 67 -18.25 -2.81 2.16
C SER A 67 -17.18 -1.75 1.98
N GLY A 68 -17.60 -0.53 1.76
CA GLY A 68 -16.71 0.61 1.56
C GLY A 68 -16.85 1.24 0.16
N PRO A 69 -15.94 2.15 -0.22
CA PRO A 69 -14.84 2.64 0.61
C PRO A 69 -15.32 3.52 1.78
N ILE A 70 -14.68 3.39 2.94
CA ILE A 70 -14.93 4.21 4.12
C ILE A 70 -13.68 4.93 4.59
N ASP A 71 -13.83 6.08 5.21
CA ASP A 71 -12.73 6.82 5.84
C ASP A 71 -12.25 6.09 7.11
N GLY A 72 -11.02 5.56 7.08
CA GLY A 72 -10.39 4.85 8.19
C GLY A 72 -9.99 5.75 9.36
N HIS A 73 -9.92 7.06 9.15
CA HIS A 73 -9.67 8.03 10.22
C HIS A 73 -10.98 8.49 10.91
N ASN A 74 -12.13 8.15 10.35
CA ASN A 74 -13.42 8.33 10.99
C ASN A 74 -13.76 7.11 11.85
N PHE A 75 -13.34 7.14 13.11
CA PHE A 75 -13.48 6.02 14.06
C PHE A 75 -14.94 5.58 14.24
N LYS A 76 -15.88 6.52 14.26
CA LYS A 76 -17.32 6.23 14.40
C LYS A 76 -17.84 5.42 13.21
N SER A 77 -17.49 5.80 12.00
CA SER A 77 -17.87 5.09 10.78
C SER A 77 -17.22 3.70 10.71
N LEU A 78 -15.95 3.61 11.04
CA LEU A 78 -15.20 2.34 11.07
C LEU A 78 -15.81 1.35 12.05
N LEU A 79 -16.09 1.77 13.30
CA LEU A 79 -16.71 0.91 14.32
C LEU A 79 -18.11 0.46 13.93
N ARG A 80 -18.92 1.35 13.36
CA ARG A 80 -20.27 1.01 12.89
C ARG A 80 -20.19 -0.11 11.85
N GLU A 81 -19.28 0.01 10.90
CA GLU A 81 -19.14 -0.95 9.82
C GLU A 81 -18.56 -2.29 10.29
N LEU A 82 -17.57 -2.29 11.16
CA LEU A 82 -17.04 -3.50 11.78
C LEU A 82 -18.10 -4.25 12.59
N LYS A 83 -18.95 -3.55 13.35
CA LYS A 83 -20.08 -4.14 14.08
C LYS A 83 -21.10 -4.78 13.12
N ARG A 84 -21.39 -4.13 11.98
CA ARG A 84 -22.29 -4.67 10.96
C ARG A 84 -21.74 -5.95 10.34
N LEU A 85 -20.44 -5.95 9.96
CA LEU A 85 -19.77 -7.07 9.32
C LEU A 85 -19.55 -8.26 10.26
N LYS A 86 -19.35 -8.01 11.56
CA LYS A 86 -19.22 -9.06 12.59
C LYS A 86 -20.41 -10.03 12.58
N ASN A 87 -21.61 -9.54 12.32
CA ASN A 87 -22.85 -10.34 12.35
C ASN A 87 -23.17 -11.02 11.02
N LYS A 88 -22.37 -10.79 9.97
CA LYS A 88 -22.54 -11.45 8.67
C LYS A 88 -21.72 -12.74 8.60
N LYS A 89 -22.23 -13.70 7.88
CA LYS A 89 -21.52 -14.96 7.57
C LYS A 89 -20.91 -14.91 6.18
N GLY A 90 -20.00 -15.83 5.90
CA GLY A 90 -19.30 -15.95 4.62
C GLY A 90 -18.13 -14.98 4.43
N PRO A 91 -17.54 -14.92 3.25
CA PRO A 91 -16.42 -14.05 2.93
C PRO A 91 -16.86 -12.59 2.83
N LYS A 92 -16.21 -11.73 3.58
CA LYS A 92 -16.48 -10.28 3.67
C LYS A 92 -15.23 -9.49 3.35
N PHE A 93 -15.40 -8.33 2.73
CA PHE A 93 -14.31 -7.44 2.39
C PHE A 93 -14.64 -6.01 2.79
N LEU A 94 -13.78 -5.41 3.60
CA LEU A 94 -13.91 -4.02 4.04
C LEU A 94 -12.80 -3.18 3.39
N HIS A 95 -13.20 -2.22 2.56
CA HIS A 95 -12.31 -1.25 1.94
C HIS A 95 -12.22 0.01 2.78
N VAL A 96 -11.05 0.26 3.36
CA VAL A 96 -10.77 1.39 4.25
C VAL A 96 -9.76 2.31 3.60
N ILE A 97 -10.08 3.57 3.47
CA ILE A 97 -9.17 4.60 2.96
C ILE A 97 -8.44 5.24 4.14
N THR A 98 -7.12 5.31 4.05
CA THR A 98 -6.29 5.97 5.06
C THR A 98 -5.25 6.88 4.42
N THR A 99 -4.69 7.78 5.21
CA THR A 99 -3.50 8.56 4.88
C THR A 99 -2.33 8.01 5.67
N LYS A 100 -1.28 7.54 4.99
CA LYS A 100 -0.06 7.08 5.64
C LYS A 100 0.60 8.24 6.37
N GLY A 101 1.04 8.01 7.60
CA GLY A 101 1.65 9.06 8.44
C GLY A 101 0.64 10.01 9.09
N LYS A 102 -0.66 9.72 9.04
CA LYS A 102 -1.72 10.58 9.60
C LYS A 102 -1.46 10.97 11.04
N GLY A 103 -1.50 12.29 11.31
CA GLY A 103 -1.24 12.87 12.63
C GLY A 103 0.17 13.47 12.77
N LEU A 104 1.10 13.19 11.83
CA LEU A 104 2.40 13.85 11.74
C LEU A 104 2.52 14.54 10.39
N SER A 105 2.46 15.87 10.36
CA SER A 105 2.38 16.66 9.12
C SER A 105 3.53 16.41 8.15
N GLN A 106 4.74 16.19 8.66
CA GLN A 106 5.91 15.85 7.86
C GLN A 106 5.73 14.48 7.16
N ALA A 107 5.25 13.48 7.88
CA ALA A 107 4.99 12.16 7.33
C ALA A 107 3.82 12.14 6.34
N GLU A 108 2.81 12.99 6.52
CA GLU A 108 1.72 13.14 5.55
C GLU A 108 2.22 13.77 4.23
N LYS A 109 3.19 14.69 4.29
CA LYS A 109 3.78 15.36 3.12
C LYS A 109 4.80 14.52 2.39
N ASP A 110 5.61 13.76 3.11
CA ASP A 110 6.67 12.91 2.55
C ASP A 110 6.56 11.47 3.10
N GLN A 111 5.62 10.74 2.53
CA GLN A 111 5.28 9.38 2.96
C GLN A 111 6.36 8.34 2.62
N VAL A 112 7.25 8.65 1.70
CA VAL A 112 8.38 7.78 1.30
C VAL A 112 9.48 7.89 2.35
N THR A 113 9.98 9.07 2.60
CA THR A 113 11.05 9.31 3.59
C THR A 113 10.63 8.86 5.00
N TYR A 114 9.35 9.06 5.35
CA TYR A 114 8.80 8.61 6.65
C TYR A 114 8.30 7.15 6.66
N HIS A 115 8.62 6.36 5.64
CA HIS A 115 8.44 4.92 5.68
C HIS A 115 9.58 4.25 6.46
N SER A 116 9.56 4.20 7.75
CA SER A 116 10.67 3.69 8.57
C SER A 116 11.87 4.67 8.68
N PRO A 117 11.65 5.89 9.16
CA PRO A 117 12.60 7.01 9.06
C PRO A 117 13.83 6.90 9.97
N GLY A 118 13.97 5.88 10.80
CA GLY A 118 15.00 5.82 11.82
C GLY A 118 14.69 6.77 12.99
N GLN A 119 15.73 7.42 13.56
CA GLN A 119 15.54 8.37 14.65
C GLN A 119 15.08 9.73 14.13
N PHE A 120 14.10 10.32 14.79
CA PHE A 120 13.62 11.67 14.51
C PHE A 120 13.25 12.41 15.81
N ASP A 121 13.22 13.71 15.77
CA ASP A 121 12.74 14.53 16.89
C ASP A 121 11.23 14.44 16.99
N ALA A 122 10.72 13.97 18.12
CA ALA A 122 9.28 13.75 18.31
C ALA A 122 8.46 15.06 18.36
N LYS A 123 9.09 16.22 18.63
CA LYS A 123 8.40 17.51 18.67
C LYS A 123 8.34 18.18 17.30
N THR A 124 9.46 18.16 16.56
CA THR A 124 9.57 18.82 15.25
C THR A 124 9.24 17.90 14.09
N GLY A 125 9.37 16.57 14.29
CA GLY A 125 9.26 15.55 13.25
C GLY A 125 10.52 15.46 12.37
N GLU A 126 11.56 16.23 12.62
CA GLU A 126 12.78 16.23 11.81
C GLU A 126 13.60 14.95 11.99
N ILE A 127 14.06 14.39 10.86
CA ILE A 127 14.87 13.18 10.88
C ILE A 127 16.29 13.50 11.33
N ILE A 128 16.76 12.77 12.34
CA ILE A 128 18.11 12.87 12.85
C ILE A 128 19.04 12.04 11.97
N LEU A 129 19.78 12.70 11.10
CA LEU A 129 20.72 12.04 10.21
C LEU A 129 21.88 11.44 11.02
N LYS A 130 22.14 10.16 10.84
CA LYS A 130 23.33 9.52 11.39
C LYS A 130 24.57 10.08 10.68
N ASN A 131 25.60 10.38 11.46
CA ASN A 131 26.90 10.77 10.89
C ASN A 131 27.48 9.58 10.11
N SER A 132 27.52 9.70 8.79
CA SER A 132 28.06 8.69 7.87
C SER A 132 29.50 9.00 7.42
N LYS A 133 30.15 10.04 7.95
CA LYS A 133 31.53 10.36 7.59
C LYS A 133 32.46 9.19 7.93
N GLY A 134 33.18 8.73 6.93
CA GLY A 134 34.14 7.62 7.06
C GLY A 134 33.54 6.21 6.99
N LEU A 135 32.23 6.07 6.77
CA LEU A 135 31.63 4.76 6.48
C LEU A 135 31.78 4.43 4.99
N SER A 136 31.98 3.15 4.70
CA SER A 136 31.93 2.64 3.32
C SER A 136 30.51 2.84 2.74
N PRO A 137 30.37 3.03 1.42
CA PRO A 137 29.07 3.09 0.77
C PRO A 137 28.29 1.79 1.02
N LYS A 138 26.97 1.87 1.00
CA LYS A 138 26.13 0.67 1.14
C LYS A 138 26.21 -0.18 -0.12
N TYR A 139 26.09 -1.50 0.02
CA TYR A 139 26.09 -2.40 -1.12
C TYR A 139 25.03 -2.07 -2.18
N GLN A 140 23.84 -1.65 -1.75
CA GLN A 140 22.77 -1.25 -2.65
C GLN A 140 23.13 -0.02 -3.49
N ASP A 141 23.83 0.96 -2.92
CA ASP A 141 24.25 2.16 -3.62
C ASP A 141 25.30 1.83 -4.69
N VAL A 142 26.32 1.03 -4.32
CA VAL A 142 27.35 0.54 -5.25
C VAL A 142 26.73 -0.31 -6.37
N PHE A 143 25.78 -1.19 -6.05
CA PHE A 143 25.08 -2.00 -7.05
C PHE A 143 24.28 -1.11 -8.02
N GLY A 144 23.51 -0.15 -7.50
CA GLY A 144 22.70 0.74 -8.32
C GLY A 144 23.54 1.58 -9.28
N GLU A 145 24.64 2.19 -8.79
CA GLU A 145 25.59 2.94 -9.61
C GLU A 145 26.22 2.07 -10.70
N THR A 146 26.68 0.87 -10.35
CA THR A 146 27.30 -0.07 -11.31
C THR A 146 26.32 -0.50 -12.39
N ILE A 147 25.07 -0.81 -12.05
CA ILE A 147 24.06 -1.20 -13.05
C ILE A 147 23.74 -0.03 -13.99
N VAL A 148 23.69 1.21 -13.48
CA VAL A 148 23.49 2.41 -14.32
C VAL A 148 24.64 2.60 -15.29
N GLU A 149 25.89 2.44 -14.84
CA GLU A 149 27.09 2.52 -15.71
C GLU A 149 27.03 1.46 -16.82
N LEU A 150 26.82 0.20 -16.47
CA LEU A 150 26.74 -0.89 -17.43
C LEU A 150 25.58 -0.73 -18.43
N ALA A 151 24.42 -0.24 -17.99
CA ALA A 151 23.28 -0.02 -18.87
C ALA A 151 23.50 1.15 -19.85
N ARG A 152 24.33 2.14 -19.50
CA ARG A 152 24.72 3.21 -20.43
C ARG A 152 25.61 2.68 -21.57
N GLU A 153 26.44 1.70 -21.29
CA GLU A 153 27.34 1.07 -22.28
C GLU A 153 26.64 -0.04 -23.08
N ASN A 154 25.63 -0.67 -22.50
CA ASN A 154 24.93 -1.78 -23.14
C ASN A 154 23.41 -1.67 -22.97
N THR A 155 22.72 -1.23 -24.03
CA THR A 155 21.25 -1.06 -24.06
C THR A 155 20.44 -2.35 -23.91
N LYS A 156 21.10 -3.53 -23.90
CA LYS A 156 20.44 -4.82 -23.60
C LYS A 156 20.30 -5.09 -22.11
N ILE A 157 20.93 -4.29 -21.25
CA ILE A 157 20.80 -4.38 -19.81
C ILE A 157 19.56 -3.60 -19.38
N ILE A 158 18.63 -4.28 -18.72
CA ILE A 158 17.42 -3.68 -18.16
C ILE A 158 17.31 -4.04 -16.68
N GLY A 159 16.82 -3.10 -15.86
CA GLY A 159 16.53 -3.34 -14.45
C GLY A 159 15.03 -3.54 -14.23
N ILE A 160 14.68 -4.50 -13.38
CA ILE A 160 13.29 -4.72 -12.92
C ILE A 160 13.29 -4.64 -11.40
N THR A 161 12.53 -3.71 -10.86
CA THR A 161 12.35 -3.57 -9.40
C THR A 161 10.87 -3.68 -9.02
N PRO A 162 10.52 -4.56 -8.05
CA PRO A 162 9.14 -4.69 -7.58
C PRO A 162 8.84 -3.66 -6.48
N ALA A 163 8.50 -2.43 -6.85
CA ALA A 163 7.98 -1.39 -5.95
C ALA A 163 8.96 -0.79 -4.92
N MET A 164 10.28 -0.77 -5.21
CA MET A 164 11.30 -0.16 -4.34
C MET A 164 12.31 0.68 -5.12
N LEU A 165 11.83 1.57 -5.99
CA LEU A 165 12.69 2.45 -6.80
C LEU A 165 13.61 3.33 -5.94
N SER A 166 13.12 3.83 -4.82
CA SER A 166 13.88 4.69 -3.92
C SER A 166 14.90 3.96 -3.05
N GLY A 167 14.87 2.64 -3.02
CA GLY A 167 15.73 1.78 -2.20
C GLY A 167 16.75 0.93 -2.97
N SER A 168 16.81 1.15 -4.28
CA SER A 168 17.67 0.37 -5.19
C SER A 168 18.72 1.22 -5.84
#